data_f06abca6497d6fd2cd82f24ab305fb29
#
_entry.id   f06abca6497d6fd2cd82f24ab305fb29
#
_cell.length_a   1.000
_cell.length_b   1.000
_cell.length_c   1.000
_cell.angle_alpha   90.00
_cell.angle_beta   90.00
_cell.angle_gamma   90.00
#
_symmetry.space_group_name_H-M   'P 1'
#
loop_
_entity.id
_entity.type
_entity.pdbx_description
1 polymer ?
#
loop_
_entity_poly.entity_id
_entity_poly.type
_entity_poly.pdbx_seq_one_letter_code
_entity_poly.pdbx_strand_id
1 'polypeptide(L)'
;MLIEDAVSSGTPQFVIDSYATLADRAKTQSFGLIEEDVIVLDTETTGLSVQDNELIEISAARLSGREVIDRFDTFVHPKQLIPAEITELTSITNADVADAPSAVEAVAALADFVGGCPVIAHNATFDRSFIESVKGGVNVSDIWIDSLALSRIALPRLASHKLSFMADLFGCDSVSHRANADVDALCGVWRVLLVALTDLPQGLMARLADMHPDVPWSYRPIFSFLAGQNPGSIFSLSAARADVLKADRADDRVDADELPVLKMPSREEIEADYAPGGLVNRMYPTYEPRDEQIAMALEVHDALVTGTHRVIEAGTGVGKSMAYLVPFAEAARRNNITVGIATKSNNLADQLMYHELPKLAEQLNGGLSFCALKGYDHYPCLRKLERMSRGQVEITTKRDPADTLTAVAVIMAYVCQSADGDLDSLGIRWRSVNRPDFTTASRECARRLCPFSLINVWSTVLAVVRRMPMWWSPTIPCCSVTSRPRAGFCLRFVIG
;
A
#
# COMPACT_ATOMS: atom_id res chain seq x y z
N MET A 1 16.07 -0.54 -9.15
CA MET A 1 15.54 -0.07 -7.83
C MET A 1 15.67 -1.22 -6.85
N LEU A 2 16.10 -0.95 -5.58
CA LEU A 2 16.14 -1.99 -4.56
C LEU A 2 14.71 -2.25 -4.02
N ILE A 3 14.42 -3.49 -3.62
CA ILE A 3 13.10 -3.85 -3.04
C ILE A 3 12.83 -3.06 -1.76
N GLU A 4 13.85 -2.81 -0.96
CA GLU A 4 13.75 -2.03 0.28
C GLU A 4 13.20 -0.60 0.05
N ASP A 5 13.58 0.02 -1.08
CA ASP A 5 13.11 1.35 -1.47
C ASP A 5 11.69 1.33 -2.10
N ALA A 6 11.25 0.14 -2.51
CA ALA A 6 10.00 -0.08 -3.23
C ALA A 6 8.82 -0.48 -2.33
N VAL A 7 9.06 -0.74 -1.05
CA VAL A 7 8.04 -1.16 -0.09
C VAL A 7 7.67 -0.06 0.89
N SER A 8 6.46 -0.15 1.42
CA SER A 8 5.97 0.78 2.44
C SER A 8 6.73 0.62 3.76
N SER A 9 6.91 1.70 4.50
CA SER A 9 7.49 1.70 5.85
C SER A 9 6.77 0.68 6.76
N GLY A 10 7.51 0.07 7.68
CA GLY A 10 6.95 -0.97 8.57
C GLY A 10 6.72 -2.32 7.90
N THR A 11 7.31 -2.57 6.73
CA THR A 11 7.31 -3.89 6.10
C THR A 11 8.33 -4.79 6.81
N PRO A 12 7.92 -5.96 7.34
CA PRO A 12 8.83 -6.90 7.99
C PRO A 12 9.90 -7.43 7.04
N GLN A 13 11.11 -7.69 7.56
CA GLN A 13 12.26 -8.14 6.75
C GLN A 13 11.96 -9.41 5.95
N PHE A 14 11.26 -10.38 6.52
CA PHE A 14 10.93 -11.61 5.80
C PHE A 14 10.04 -11.36 4.57
N VAL A 15 9.23 -10.29 4.54
CA VAL A 15 8.43 -9.89 3.38
C VAL A 15 9.34 -9.26 2.32
N ILE A 16 10.28 -8.41 2.74
CA ILE A 16 11.28 -7.81 1.85
C ILE A 16 12.12 -8.90 1.18
N ASP A 17 12.61 -9.85 1.98
CA ASP A 17 13.39 -11.00 1.48
C ASP A 17 12.59 -11.86 0.50
N SER A 18 11.29 -12.11 0.78
CA SER A 18 10.39 -12.81 -0.14
C SER A 18 10.26 -12.05 -1.46
N TYR A 19 9.96 -10.75 -1.41
CA TYR A 19 9.78 -9.93 -2.62
C TYR A 19 11.08 -9.88 -3.47
N ALA A 20 12.25 -9.87 -2.84
CA ALA A 20 13.53 -9.84 -3.55
C ALA A 20 13.79 -11.09 -4.40
N THR A 21 13.15 -12.21 -4.11
CA THR A 21 13.31 -13.48 -4.87
C THR A 21 12.27 -13.68 -5.97
N LEU A 22 11.21 -12.87 -6.02
CA LEU A 22 10.07 -13.11 -6.91
C LEU A 22 10.43 -13.10 -8.38
N ALA A 23 11.26 -12.15 -8.82
CA ALA A 23 11.67 -12.02 -10.21
C ALA A 23 12.36 -13.28 -10.74
N ASP A 24 13.29 -13.84 -9.96
CA ASP A 24 14.02 -15.06 -10.36
C ASP A 24 13.16 -16.31 -10.28
N ARG A 25 12.30 -16.40 -9.27
CA ARG A 25 11.34 -17.48 -9.12
C ARG A 25 10.30 -17.48 -10.25
N ALA A 26 9.83 -16.31 -10.66
CA ALA A 26 8.89 -16.16 -11.77
C ALA A 26 9.48 -16.66 -13.11
N LYS A 27 10.81 -16.61 -13.28
CA LYS A 27 11.50 -17.15 -14.47
C LYS A 27 11.61 -18.67 -14.47
N THR A 28 11.70 -19.29 -13.31
CA THR A 28 12.06 -20.71 -13.17
C THR A 28 10.94 -21.60 -12.63
N GLN A 29 10.06 -21.05 -11.81
CA GLN A 29 9.01 -21.84 -11.17
C GLN A 29 7.92 -22.21 -12.19
N SER A 30 7.82 -23.53 -12.50
CA SER A 30 6.76 -24.05 -13.33
C SER A 30 5.66 -24.65 -12.45
N PHE A 31 4.66 -23.90 -12.18
CA PHE A 31 3.35 -24.45 -11.85
C PHE A 31 2.42 -24.05 -12.98
N GLY A 32 1.54 -24.96 -13.39
CA GLY A 32 0.42 -24.59 -14.24
C GLY A 32 -0.31 -23.48 -13.48
N LEU A 33 -0.35 -22.30 -14.06
CA LEU A 33 -0.78 -21.12 -13.32
C LEU A 33 -2.29 -20.96 -13.29
N ILE A 34 -2.96 -21.62 -14.23
CA ILE A 34 -4.39 -21.88 -14.36
C ILE A 34 -4.48 -23.08 -15.26
N GLU A 35 -5.47 -23.97 -15.10
CA GLU A 35 -5.68 -25.11 -15.99
C GLU A 35 -6.05 -24.70 -17.42
N GLU A 36 -6.52 -23.47 -17.59
CA GLU A 36 -6.99 -22.89 -18.84
C GLU A 36 -6.01 -21.82 -19.36
N ASP A 37 -6.00 -21.61 -20.68
CA ASP A 37 -5.32 -20.48 -21.29
C ASP A 37 -5.95 -19.17 -20.81
N VAL A 38 -5.12 -18.13 -20.71
CA VAL A 38 -5.56 -16.77 -20.38
C VAL A 38 -5.10 -15.79 -21.44
N ILE A 39 -5.82 -14.71 -21.60
CA ILE A 39 -5.47 -13.61 -22.51
C ILE A 39 -4.98 -12.42 -21.69
N VAL A 40 -3.78 -11.97 -21.92
CA VAL A 40 -3.29 -10.69 -21.44
C VAL A 40 -3.59 -9.65 -22.50
N LEU A 41 -4.21 -8.53 -22.11
CA LEU A 41 -4.73 -7.53 -23.04
C LEU A 41 -4.40 -6.12 -22.53
N ASP A 42 -4.14 -5.22 -23.47
CA ASP A 42 -4.02 -3.79 -23.26
C ASP A 42 -4.60 -3.02 -24.46
N THR A 43 -5.08 -1.80 -24.21
CA THR A 43 -5.70 -0.94 -25.24
C THR A 43 -5.18 0.48 -25.16
N GLU A 44 -4.89 1.08 -26.33
CA GLU A 44 -4.68 2.51 -26.45
C GLU A 44 -5.92 3.21 -26.99
N THR A 45 -6.15 4.42 -26.51
CA THR A 45 -7.36 5.19 -26.80
C THR A 45 -7.07 6.65 -27.08
N THR A 46 -8.01 7.37 -27.68
CA THR A 46 -7.89 8.82 -27.91
C THR A 46 -8.04 9.66 -26.65
N GLY A 47 -8.24 9.04 -25.46
CA GLY A 47 -8.36 9.70 -24.17
C GLY A 47 -9.08 8.82 -23.14
N LEU A 48 -9.41 9.36 -21.96
CA LEU A 48 -9.82 8.58 -20.80
C LEU A 48 -11.34 8.31 -20.69
N SER A 49 -12.18 9.07 -21.39
CA SER A 49 -13.64 9.00 -21.28
C SER A 49 -14.22 8.12 -22.39
N VAL A 50 -14.81 6.99 -22.03
CA VAL A 50 -15.45 6.09 -23.00
C VAL A 50 -16.62 6.73 -23.76
N GLN A 51 -17.20 7.82 -23.26
CA GLN A 51 -18.27 8.56 -23.94
C GLN A 51 -17.74 9.46 -25.06
N ASP A 52 -16.52 9.97 -24.92
CA ASP A 52 -15.96 11.01 -25.79
C ASP A 52 -14.75 10.52 -26.59
N ASN A 53 -14.21 9.33 -26.27
CA ASN A 53 -12.98 8.83 -26.84
C ASN A 53 -13.17 7.42 -27.44
N GLU A 54 -12.23 7.01 -28.27
CA GLU A 54 -12.31 5.81 -29.09
C GLU A 54 -11.01 4.98 -28.99
N LEU A 55 -11.10 3.67 -29.28
CA LEU A 55 -9.95 2.77 -29.41
C LEU A 55 -9.08 3.16 -30.60
N ILE A 56 -7.76 3.08 -30.45
CA ILE A 56 -6.77 3.30 -31.53
C ILE A 56 -5.78 2.13 -31.67
N GLU A 57 -5.56 1.33 -30.62
CA GLU A 57 -4.77 0.10 -30.68
C GLU A 57 -5.35 -0.93 -29.71
N ILE A 58 -5.33 -2.20 -30.11
CA ILE A 58 -5.67 -3.35 -29.24
C ILE A 58 -4.56 -4.36 -29.42
N SER A 59 -3.94 -4.77 -28.32
CA SER A 59 -2.96 -5.85 -28.29
C SER A 59 -3.34 -6.89 -27.27
N ALA A 60 -3.13 -8.16 -27.61
CA ALA A 60 -3.37 -9.28 -26.72
C ALA A 60 -2.37 -10.41 -26.93
N ALA A 61 -2.05 -11.13 -25.85
CA ALA A 61 -1.23 -12.31 -25.88
C ALA A 61 -1.97 -13.48 -25.21
N ARG A 62 -1.99 -14.63 -25.82
CA ARG A 62 -2.50 -15.87 -25.24
C ARG A 62 -1.38 -16.58 -24.49
N LEU A 63 -1.59 -16.79 -23.19
CA LEU A 63 -0.70 -17.58 -22.36
C LEU A 63 -1.30 -18.95 -22.09
N SER A 64 -0.49 -19.98 -22.34
CA SER A 64 -0.73 -21.35 -21.87
C SER A 64 0.31 -21.67 -20.79
N GLY A 65 -0.12 -21.70 -19.56
CA GLY A 65 0.81 -21.77 -18.44
C GLY A 65 1.74 -20.54 -18.41
N ARG A 66 3.05 -20.77 -18.72
CA ARG A 66 4.07 -19.70 -18.74
C ARG A 66 4.36 -19.15 -20.14
N GLU A 67 3.98 -19.89 -21.17
CA GLU A 67 4.39 -19.58 -22.53
C GLU A 67 3.36 -18.69 -23.22
N VAL A 68 3.83 -17.68 -23.93
CA VAL A 68 3.02 -16.95 -24.90
C VAL A 68 2.94 -17.80 -26.15
N ILE A 69 1.75 -18.32 -26.46
CA ILE A 69 1.53 -19.25 -27.56
C ILE A 69 0.91 -18.62 -28.78
N ASP A 70 0.30 -17.44 -28.63
CA ASP A 70 -0.33 -16.71 -29.73
C ASP A 70 -0.42 -15.21 -29.41
N ARG A 71 -0.57 -14.35 -30.43
CA ARG A 71 -0.67 -12.90 -30.31
C ARG A 71 -1.72 -12.33 -31.24
N PHE A 72 -2.31 -11.25 -30.80
CA PHE A 72 -3.24 -10.43 -31.56
C PHE A 72 -2.83 -8.96 -31.39
N ASP A 73 -2.51 -8.30 -32.48
CA ASP A 73 -2.15 -6.87 -32.51
C ASP A 73 -2.88 -6.21 -33.67
N THR A 74 -3.59 -5.13 -33.41
CA THR A 74 -4.26 -4.35 -34.42
C THR A 74 -4.39 -2.88 -34.04
N PHE A 75 -4.13 -1.99 -34.99
CA PHE A 75 -4.63 -0.63 -34.91
C PHE A 75 -6.14 -0.61 -35.12
N VAL A 76 -6.78 0.44 -34.66
CA VAL A 76 -8.22 0.68 -34.82
C VAL A 76 -8.42 2.06 -35.43
N HIS A 77 -9.23 2.14 -36.48
CA HIS A 77 -9.56 3.42 -37.13
C HIS A 77 -10.59 4.19 -36.29
N PRO A 78 -10.21 5.31 -35.63
CA PRO A 78 -11.13 6.14 -34.89
C PRO A 78 -11.92 7.05 -35.85
N LYS A 79 -13.12 7.48 -35.46
CA LYS A 79 -13.94 8.43 -36.23
C LYS A 79 -13.42 9.87 -36.13
N GLN A 80 -12.68 10.16 -35.05
CA GLN A 80 -12.10 11.48 -34.79
C GLN A 80 -10.58 11.42 -34.91
N LEU A 81 -9.95 12.56 -35.15
CA LEU A 81 -8.50 12.65 -35.17
C LEU A 81 -7.92 12.40 -33.79
N ILE A 82 -6.79 11.70 -33.73
CA ILE A 82 -6.04 11.46 -32.51
C ILE A 82 -5.51 12.81 -32.01
N PRO A 83 -5.78 13.20 -30.74
CA PRO A 83 -5.22 14.40 -30.14
C PRO A 83 -3.68 14.38 -30.11
N ALA A 84 -3.03 15.53 -30.27
CA ALA A 84 -1.58 15.63 -30.29
C ALA A 84 -0.92 15.08 -29.01
N GLU A 85 -1.53 15.32 -27.85
CA GLU A 85 -1.10 14.81 -26.56
C GLU A 85 -1.11 13.27 -26.47
N ILE A 86 -2.08 12.62 -27.12
CA ILE A 86 -2.15 11.17 -27.21
C ILE A 86 -1.08 10.63 -28.16
N THR A 87 -0.85 11.31 -29.30
CA THR A 87 0.26 10.96 -30.20
C THR A 87 1.61 11.10 -29.51
N GLU A 88 1.82 12.14 -28.70
CA GLU A 88 3.05 12.29 -27.90
C GLU A 88 3.22 11.16 -26.87
N LEU A 89 2.13 10.69 -26.27
CA LEU A 89 2.14 9.63 -25.26
C LEU A 89 2.36 8.24 -25.88
N THR A 90 1.58 7.89 -26.91
CA THR A 90 1.51 6.54 -27.49
C THR A 90 2.40 6.36 -28.73
N SER A 91 2.88 7.47 -29.30
CA SER A 91 3.55 7.52 -30.61
C SER A 91 2.67 7.07 -31.79
N ILE A 92 1.35 6.90 -31.58
CA ILE A 92 0.40 6.53 -32.64
C ILE A 92 -0.09 7.80 -33.33
N THR A 93 0.05 7.82 -34.66
CA THR A 93 -0.36 8.97 -35.49
C THR A 93 -1.65 8.66 -36.25
N ASN A 94 -2.31 9.70 -36.76
CA ASN A 94 -3.47 9.53 -37.64
C ASN A 94 -3.14 8.75 -38.95
N ALA A 95 -1.88 8.74 -39.37
CA ALA A 95 -1.46 7.99 -40.55
C ALA A 95 -1.39 6.47 -40.25
N ASP A 96 -1.01 6.08 -39.03
CA ASP A 96 -0.90 4.67 -38.63
C ASP A 96 -2.28 3.99 -38.57
N VAL A 97 -3.33 4.74 -38.24
CA VAL A 97 -4.69 4.22 -38.08
C VAL A 97 -5.57 4.44 -39.33
N ALA A 98 -5.05 5.10 -40.36
CA ALA A 98 -5.87 5.53 -41.53
C ALA A 98 -6.52 4.35 -42.26
N ASP A 99 -5.78 3.26 -42.47
CA ASP A 99 -6.21 2.05 -43.17
C ASP A 99 -6.54 0.90 -42.20
N ALA A 100 -6.61 1.19 -40.89
CA ALA A 100 -6.92 0.19 -39.85
C ALA A 100 -8.40 -0.24 -39.90
N PRO A 101 -8.74 -1.43 -39.43
CA PRO A 101 -10.12 -1.87 -39.30
C PRO A 101 -10.93 -0.93 -38.37
N SER A 102 -12.24 -0.90 -38.60
CA SER A 102 -13.15 -0.20 -37.69
C SER A 102 -13.15 -0.87 -36.31
N ALA A 103 -13.55 -0.13 -35.27
CA ALA A 103 -13.65 -0.70 -33.92
C ALA A 103 -14.55 -1.96 -33.86
N VAL A 104 -15.60 -2.04 -34.68
CA VAL A 104 -16.48 -3.21 -34.72
C VAL A 104 -15.78 -4.43 -35.30
N GLU A 105 -15.00 -4.26 -36.38
CA GLU A 105 -14.21 -5.34 -36.98
C GLU A 105 -13.06 -5.79 -36.07
N ALA A 106 -12.34 -4.86 -35.49
CA ALA A 106 -11.23 -5.15 -34.57
C ALA A 106 -11.73 -5.89 -33.32
N VAL A 107 -12.84 -5.47 -32.71
CA VAL A 107 -13.41 -6.13 -31.52
C VAL A 107 -14.01 -7.49 -31.87
N ALA A 108 -14.57 -7.68 -33.06
CA ALA A 108 -15.03 -8.99 -33.52
C ALA A 108 -13.85 -9.98 -33.68
N ALA A 109 -12.75 -9.53 -34.31
CA ALA A 109 -11.54 -10.33 -34.44
C ALA A 109 -10.91 -10.64 -33.06
N LEU A 110 -10.91 -9.68 -32.13
CA LEU A 110 -10.49 -9.88 -30.76
C LEU A 110 -11.35 -10.97 -30.06
N ALA A 111 -12.67 -10.93 -30.22
CA ALA A 111 -13.57 -11.93 -29.61
C ALA A 111 -13.27 -13.34 -30.13
N ASP A 112 -13.02 -13.48 -31.43
CA ASP A 112 -12.61 -14.76 -32.04
C ASP A 112 -11.24 -15.22 -31.48
N PHE A 113 -10.27 -14.29 -31.31
CA PHE A 113 -8.97 -14.58 -30.70
C PHE A 113 -9.10 -14.99 -29.25
N VAL A 114 -9.90 -14.29 -28.46
CA VAL A 114 -10.11 -14.59 -27.01
C VAL A 114 -10.78 -15.95 -26.83
N GLY A 115 -11.77 -16.29 -27.66
CA GLY A 115 -12.38 -17.63 -27.67
C GLY A 115 -12.98 -18.08 -26.35
N GLY A 116 -13.46 -17.12 -25.52
CA GLY A 116 -14.04 -17.39 -24.20
C GLY A 116 -13.05 -17.55 -23.05
N CYS A 117 -11.74 -17.40 -23.30
CA CYS A 117 -10.73 -17.40 -22.24
C CYS A 117 -10.90 -16.20 -21.29
N PRO A 118 -10.47 -16.32 -20.01
CA PRO A 118 -10.36 -15.18 -19.12
C PRO A 118 -9.40 -14.12 -19.66
N VAL A 119 -9.77 -12.83 -19.55
CA VAL A 119 -8.95 -11.69 -19.97
C VAL A 119 -8.34 -11.02 -18.75
N ILE A 120 -7.04 -10.76 -18.82
CA ILE A 120 -6.24 -10.05 -17.81
C ILE A 120 -5.83 -8.69 -18.38
N ALA A 121 -6.16 -7.62 -17.69
CA ALA A 121 -5.69 -6.29 -18.04
C ALA A 121 -5.26 -5.52 -16.78
N HIS A 122 -4.46 -4.46 -16.93
CA HIS A 122 -4.01 -3.66 -15.79
C HIS A 122 -4.90 -2.45 -15.58
N ASN A 123 -5.72 -2.43 -14.54
CA ASN A 123 -6.90 -1.58 -14.36
C ASN A 123 -8.01 -1.95 -15.35
N ALA A 124 -8.30 -3.22 -15.45
CA ALA A 124 -9.16 -3.86 -16.45
C ALA A 124 -10.52 -3.18 -16.70
N THR A 125 -11.03 -2.41 -15.73
CA THR A 125 -12.25 -1.62 -15.92
C THR A 125 -12.13 -0.62 -17.07
N PHE A 126 -10.93 -0.08 -17.31
CA PHE A 126 -10.66 0.84 -18.40
C PHE A 126 -10.80 0.14 -19.75
N ASP A 127 -9.99 -0.87 -20.01
CA ASP A 127 -9.97 -1.60 -21.27
C ASP A 127 -11.33 -2.23 -21.57
N ARG A 128 -11.90 -2.91 -20.57
CA ARG A 128 -13.23 -3.51 -20.64
C ARG A 128 -14.29 -2.51 -21.05
N SER A 129 -14.30 -1.30 -20.46
CA SER A 129 -15.32 -0.28 -20.76
C SER A 129 -15.27 0.21 -22.21
N PHE A 130 -14.06 0.38 -22.77
CA PHE A 130 -13.86 0.75 -24.17
C PHE A 130 -14.27 -0.38 -25.12
N ILE A 131 -13.88 -1.62 -24.84
CA ILE A 131 -14.25 -2.78 -25.65
C ILE A 131 -15.75 -3.01 -25.61
N GLU A 132 -16.39 -3.01 -24.43
CA GLU A 132 -17.83 -3.22 -24.27
C GLU A 132 -18.67 -2.06 -24.86
N SER A 133 -18.12 -0.88 -25.03
CA SER A 133 -18.80 0.23 -25.70
C SER A 133 -19.00 -0.01 -27.21
N VAL A 134 -18.17 -0.88 -27.78
CA VAL A 134 -18.26 -1.27 -29.20
C VAL A 134 -19.28 -2.38 -29.36
N LYS A 135 -20.04 -2.36 -30.48
CA LYS A 135 -21.01 -3.41 -30.79
C LYS A 135 -20.36 -4.79 -30.83
N GLY A 136 -20.82 -5.70 -30.00
CA GLY A 136 -20.28 -7.06 -29.86
C GLY A 136 -19.23 -7.20 -28.76
N GLY A 137 -18.71 -6.12 -28.21
CA GLY A 137 -17.63 -6.14 -27.22
C GLY A 137 -17.98 -6.86 -25.91
N VAL A 138 -19.24 -6.87 -25.53
CA VAL A 138 -19.72 -7.63 -24.35
C VAL A 138 -19.51 -9.15 -24.46
N ASN A 139 -19.29 -9.66 -25.67
CA ASN A 139 -19.08 -11.09 -25.93
C ASN A 139 -17.59 -11.48 -25.95
N VAL A 140 -16.68 -10.53 -25.72
CA VAL A 140 -15.21 -10.82 -25.76
C VAL A 140 -14.82 -11.76 -24.63
N SER A 141 -15.26 -11.51 -23.42
CA SER A 141 -15.06 -12.45 -22.29
C SER A 141 -16.05 -12.17 -21.16
N ASP A 142 -16.50 -13.26 -20.52
CA ASP A 142 -17.29 -13.20 -19.30
C ASP A 142 -16.44 -12.94 -18.04
N ILE A 143 -15.14 -13.26 -18.11
CA ILE A 143 -14.22 -13.20 -16.97
C ILE A 143 -13.12 -12.19 -17.27
N TRP A 144 -13.16 -11.07 -16.55
CA TRP A 144 -12.12 -10.05 -16.56
C TRP A 144 -11.38 -10.01 -15.23
N ILE A 145 -10.07 -10.14 -15.26
CA ILE A 145 -9.17 -10.14 -14.11
C ILE A 145 -8.39 -8.84 -14.12
N ASP A 146 -8.60 -7.99 -13.12
CA ASP A 146 -7.83 -6.77 -12.94
C ASP A 146 -6.51 -7.07 -12.22
N SER A 147 -5.40 -7.08 -12.96
CA SER A 147 -4.06 -7.32 -12.41
C SER A 147 -3.62 -6.26 -11.41
N LEU A 148 -4.14 -5.01 -11.51
CA LEU A 148 -3.91 -3.96 -10.51
C LEU A 148 -4.54 -4.32 -9.15
N ALA A 149 -5.76 -4.85 -9.13
CA ALA A 149 -6.39 -5.31 -7.90
C ALA A 149 -5.71 -6.58 -7.37
N LEU A 150 -5.34 -7.52 -8.25
CA LEU A 150 -4.61 -8.73 -7.88
C LEU A 150 -3.22 -8.41 -7.30
N SER A 151 -2.52 -7.40 -7.84
CA SER A 151 -1.22 -6.97 -7.32
C SER A 151 -1.31 -6.43 -5.89
N ARG A 152 -2.41 -5.78 -5.54
CA ARG A 152 -2.68 -5.33 -4.17
C ARG A 152 -2.95 -6.49 -3.20
N ILE A 153 -3.46 -7.62 -3.70
CA ILE A 153 -3.61 -8.85 -2.91
C ILE A 153 -2.27 -9.57 -2.77
N ALA A 154 -1.56 -9.76 -3.89
CA ALA A 154 -0.31 -10.52 -3.92
C ALA A 154 0.85 -9.79 -3.22
N LEU A 155 0.93 -8.46 -3.40
CA LEU A 155 2.05 -7.62 -2.99
C LEU A 155 1.56 -6.37 -2.21
N PRO A 156 0.81 -6.54 -1.12
CA PRO A 156 0.12 -5.43 -0.44
C PRO A 156 1.07 -4.40 0.18
N ARG A 157 2.38 -4.69 0.23
CA ARG A 157 3.39 -3.80 0.82
C ARG A 157 4.15 -2.96 -0.20
N LEU A 158 3.90 -3.12 -1.50
CA LEU A 158 4.51 -2.24 -2.50
C LEU A 158 4.02 -0.80 -2.35
N ALA A 159 4.93 0.15 -2.52
CA ALA A 159 4.62 1.58 -2.49
C ALA A 159 3.80 2.03 -3.72
N SER A 160 3.92 1.30 -4.83
CA SER A 160 3.14 1.54 -6.06
C SER A 160 2.78 0.23 -6.75
N HIS A 161 1.58 0.19 -7.29
CA HIS A 161 1.07 -0.94 -8.08
C HIS A 161 0.85 -0.54 -9.56
N LYS A 162 1.52 0.52 -10.04
CA LYS A 162 1.53 0.85 -11.47
C LYS A 162 2.27 -0.23 -12.24
N LEU A 163 1.81 -0.54 -13.45
CA LEU A 163 2.44 -1.56 -14.30
C LEU A 163 3.93 -1.26 -14.53
N SER A 164 4.26 -0.02 -14.92
CA SER A 164 5.63 0.43 -15.14
C SER A 164 6.52 0.27 -13.90
N PHE A 165 6.00 0.62 -12.73
CA PHE A 165 6.74 0.46 -11.47
C PHE A 165 7.05 -1.01 -11.17
N MET A 166 6.07 -1.89 -11.32
CA MET A 166 6.26 -3.33 -11.07
C MET A 166 7.14 -3.97 -12.13
N ALA A 167 6.98 -3.59 -13.41
CA ALA A 167 7.83 -4.08 -14.49
C ALA A 167 9.31 -3.73 -14.26
N ASP A 168 9.60 -2.47 -13.93
CA ASP A 168 10.96 -2.02 -13.60
C ASP A 168 11.51 -2.74 -12.37
N LEU A 169 10.72 -2.85 -11.31
CA LEU A 169 11.14 -3.46 -10.05
C LEU A 169 11.52 -4.93 -10.21
N PHE A 170 10.74 -5.69 -10.98
CA PHE A 170 10.92 -7.13 -11.17
C PHE A 170 11.68 -7.50 -12.45
N GLY A 171 12.18 -6.51 -13.19
CA GLY A 171 12.97 -6.71 -14.40
C GLY A 171 12.17 -7.39 -15.52
N CYS A 172 10.90 -7.04 -15.65
CA CYS A 172 10.04 -7.38 -16.79
C CYS A 172 10.30 -6.42 -17.96
N ASP A 173 9.63 -6.67 -19.10
CA ASP A 173 9.70 -5.78 -20.24
C ASP A 173 9.22 -4.37 -19.88
N SER A 174 9.73 -3.36 -20.58
CA SER A 174 9.45 -1.96 -20.25
C SER A 174 8.10 -1.51 -20.80
N VAL A 175 7.35 -0.77 -20.01
CA VAL A 175 6.11 -0.10 -20.40
C VAL A 175 6.44 1.13 -21.25
N SER A 176 5.77 1.29 -22.40
CA SER A 176 6.06 2.36 -23.35
C SER A 176 4.82 3.11 -23.87
N HIS A 177 3.65 2.84 -23.32
CA HIS A 177 2.37 3.33 -23.85
C HIS A 177 2.14 2.91 -25.31
N ARG A 178 2.51 1.69 -25.62
CA ARG A 178 2.16 0.94 -26.80
C ARG A 178 1.59 -0.38 -26.35
N ALA A 179 0.37 -0.68 -26.78
CA ALA A 179 -0.38 -1.79 -26.25
C ALA A 179 0.39 -3.12 -26.31
N ASN A 180 1.15 -3.38 -27.37
CA ASN A 180 1.94 -4.60 -27.49
C ASN A 180 3.09 -4.70 -26.48
N ALA A 181 3.79 -3.59 -26.20
CA ALA A 181 4.86 -3.56 -25.21
C ALA A 181 4.30 -3.68 -23.77
N ASP A 182 3.16 -3.05 -23.53
CA ASP A 182 2.50 -3.09 -22.22
C ASP A 182 1.89 -4.47 -21.94
N VAL A 183 1.43 -5.19 -22.99
CA VAL A 183 1.08 -6.62 -22.88
C VAL A 183 2.28 -7.47 -22.52
N ASP A 184 3.47 -7.25 -23.12
CA ASP A 184 4.68 -8.01 -22.76
C ASP A 184 5.11 -7.75 -21.30
N ALA A 185 5.09 -6.49 -20.88
CA ALA A 185 5.34 -6.11 -19.49
C ALA A 185 4.34 -6.79 -18.54
N LEU A 186 3.05 -6.77 -18.91
CA LEU A 186 1.99 -7.38 -18.10
C LEU A 186 2.10 -8.92 -18.04
N CYS A 187 2.52 -9.58 -19.11
CA CYS A 187 2.82 -11.01 -19.10
C CYS A 187 3.91 -11.36 -18.07
N GLY A 188 4.97 -10.55 -17.99
CA GLY A 188 6.01 -10.69 -17.01
C GLY A 188 5.50 -10.48 -15.58
N VAL A 189 4.80 -9.37 -15.35
CA VAL A 189 4.22 -9.02 -14.05
C VAL A 189 3.19 -10.07 -13.60
N TRP A 190 2.35 -10.57 -14.49
CA TRP A 190 1.39 -11.63 -14.20
C TRP A 190 2.05 -12.86 -13.57
N ARG A 191 3.17 -13.33 -14.14
CA ARG A 191 3.95 -14.45 -13.58
C ARG A 191 4.47 -14.16 -12.18
N VAL A 192 4.96 -12.94 -11.95
CA VAL A 192 5.40 -12.48 -10.63
C VAL A 192 4.26 -12.49 -9.61
N LEU A 193 3.08 -12.00 -10.00
CA LEU A 193 1.91 -11.96 -9.11
C LEU A 193 1.47 -13.36 -8.67
N LEU A 194 1.47 -14.32 -9.60
CA LEU A 194 1.09 -15.69 -9.28
C LEU A 194 2.10 -16.37 -8.33
N VAL A 195 3.40 -16.11 -8.51
CA VAL A 195 4.43 -16.56 -7.55
C VAL A 195 4.24 -15.90 -6.19
N ALA A 196 3.98 -14.59 -6.15
CA ALA A 196 3.79 -13.86 -4.91
C ALA A 196 2.58 -14.36 -4.11
N LEU A 197 1.49 -14.77 -4.77
CA LEU A 197 0.33 -15.38 -4.11
C LEU A 197 0.69 -16.68 -3.38
N THR A 198 1.67 -17.45 -3.86
CA THR A 198 2.12 -18.68 -3.19
C THR A 198 2.92 -18.43 -1.91
N ASP A 199 3.44 -17.22 -1.73
CA ASP A 199 4.17 -16.81 -0.51
C ASP A 199 3.23 -16.35 0.62
N LEU A 200 1.95 -16.17 0.31
CA LEU A 200 0.95 -15.85 1.32
C LEU A 200 0.73 -17.06 2.27
N PRO A 201 0.27 -16.82 3.51
CA PRO A 201 0.13 -17.89 4.50
C PRO A 201 -0.66 -19.09 3.98
N GLN A 202 -0.20 -20.30 4.35
CA GLN A 202 -0.86 -21.55 3.97
C GLN A 202 -2.35 -21.53 4.28
N GLY A 203 -3.16 -22.04 3.37
CA GLY A 203 -4.62 -22.10 3.49
C GLY A 203 -5.34 -20.77 3.25
N LEU A 204 -4.62 -19.64 3.05
CA LEU A 204 -5.28 -18.36 2.73
C LEU A 204 -5.97 -18.45 1.37
N MET A 205 -5.33 -19.08 0.37
CA MET A 205 -5.94 -19.27 -0.95
C MET A 205 -7.27 -20.04 -0.87
N ALA A 206 -7.31 -21.12 -0.10
CA ALA A 206 -8.55 -21.88 0.12
C ALA A 206 -9.62 -21.00 0.82
N ARG A 207 -9.23 -20.22 1.85
CA ARG A 207 -10.14 -19.30 2.52
C ARG A 207 -10.73 -18.26 1.56
N LEU A 208 -9.93 -17.70 0.63
CA LEU A 208 -10.39 -16.73 -0.36
C LEU A 208 -11.27 -17.38 -1.42
N ALA A 209 -10.94 -18.59 -1.86
CA ALA A 209 -11.76 -19.34 -2.82
C ALA A 209 -13.15 -19.66 -2.27
N ASP A 210 -13.25 -20.03 -1.00
CA ASP A 210 -14.50 -20.43 -0.35
C ASP A 210 -15.33 -19.25 0.18
N MET A 211 -14.79 -18.03 0.12
CA MET A 211 -15.43 -16.84 0.65
C MET A 211 -16.67 -16.46 -0.19
N HIS A 212 -17.87 -16.45 0.44
CA HIS A 212 -19.15 -16.10 -0.22
C HIS A 212 -19.30 -16.72 -1.62
N PRO A 213 -19.48 -18.04 -1.73
CA PRO A 213 -19.46 -18.76 -3.02
C PRO A 213 -20.63 -18.35 -3.94
N ASP A 214 -21.69 -17.78 -3.40
CA ASP A 214 -22.86 -17.25 -4.09
C ASP A 214 -22.59 -15.92 -4.82
N VAL A 215 -21.49 -15.23 -4.48
CA VAL A 215 -21.10 -13.97 -5.15
C VAL A 215 -20.14 -14.28 -6.31
N PRO A 216 -20.48 -13.92 -7.57
CA PRO A 216 -19.54 -14.00 -8.69
C PRO A 216 -18.30 -13.16 -8.41
N TRP A 217 -17.11 -13.77 -8.55
CA TRP A 217 -15.86 -13.09 -8.27
C TRP A 217 -14.74 -13.60 -9.20
N SER A 218 -14.25 -12.74 -10.06
CA SER A 218 -13.31 -13.08 -11.15
C SER A 218 -11.98 -13.69 -10.68
N TYR A 219 -11.57 -13.44 -9.45
CA TYR A 219 -10.32 -13.98 -8.89
C TYR A 219 -10.49 -15.39 -8.27
N ARG A 220 -11.72 -15.85 -8.05
CA ARG A 220 -12.01 -17.13 -7.41
C ARG A 220 -11.33 -18.32 -8.10
N PRO A 221 -11.32 -18.43 -9.44
CA PRO A 221 -10.62 -19.53 -10.13
C PRO A 221 -9.13 -19.60 -9.80
N ILE A 222 -8.46 -18.45 -9.71
CA ILE A 222 -7.03 -18.37 -9.35
C ILE A 222 -6.80 -18.92 -7.94
N PHE A 223 -7.60 -18.46 -6.97
CA PHE A 223 -7.46 -18.90 -5.58
C PHE A 223 -7.81 -20.38 -5.42
N SER A 224 -8.82 -20.89 -6.12
CA SER A 224 -9.20 -22.31 -6.12
C SER A 224 -8.07 -23.17 -6.68
N PHE A 225 -7.47 -22.75 -7.80
CA PHE A 225 -6.35 -23.43 -8.40
C PHE A 225 -5.14 -23.49 -7.45
N LEU A 226 -4.73 -22.35 -6.89
CA LEU A 226 -3.59 -22.27 -5.95
C LEU A 226 -3.86 -23.04 -4.64
N ALA A 227 -5.10 -23.07 -4.16
CA ALA A 227 -5.50 -23.88 -3.02
C ALA A 227 -5.34 -25.39 -3.31
N GLY A 228 -5.66 -25.81 -4.53
CA GLY A 228 -5.49 -27.20 -4.99
C GLY A 228 -4.05 -27.70 -4.99
N GLN A 229 -3.06 -26.78 -5.10
CA GLN A 229 -1.63 -27.12 -5.04
C GLN A 229 -1.18 -27.51 -3.62
N ASN A 230 -1.89 -27.06 -2.57
CA ASN A 230 -1.61 -27.35 -1.17
C ASN A 230 -2.88 -27.81 -0.42
N PRO A 231 -3.44 -28.97 -0.78
CA PRO A 231 -4.69 -29.43 -0.20
C PRO A 231 -4.54 -29.72 1.30
N GLY A 232 -5.60 -29.40 2.06
CA GLY A 232 -5.65 -29.67 3.50
C GLY A 232 -5.02 -28.61 4.40
N SER A 233 -4.46 -27.56 3.86
CA SER A 233 -3.95 -26.43 4.65
C SER A 233 -5.09 -25.60 5.23
N ILE A 234 -5.09 -25.38 6.54
CA ILE A 234 -6.09 -24.58 7.24
C ILE A 234 -5.51 -23.20 7.57
N PHE A 235 -6.15 -22.15 7.07
CA PHE A 235 -5.76 -20.79 7.38
C PHE A 235 -6.23 -20.36 8.78
N SER A 236 -5.28 -19.81 9.54
CA SER A 236 -5.54 -19.16 10.83
C SER A 236 -5.04 -17.72 10.83
N LEU A 237 -5.95 -16.77 10.81
CA LEU A 237 -5.61 -15.34 10.89
C LEU A 237 -4.81 -15.01 12.16
N SER A 238 -5.14 -15.67 13.27
CA SER A 238 -4.42 -15.50 14.54
C SER A 238 -2.97 -15.96 14.46
N ALA A 239 -2.72 -17.13 13.84
CA ALA A 239 -1.37 -17.66 13.70
C ALA A 239 -0.53 -16.78 12.75
N ALA A 240 -1.06 -16.46 11.56
CA ALA A 240 -0.39 -15.61 10.59
C ALA A 240 -0.03 -14.24 11.19
N ARG A 241 -0.95 -13.66 11.96
CA ARG A 241 -0.68 -12.38 12.64
C ARG A 241 0.36 -12.51 13.76
N ALA A 242 0.34 -13.61 14.52
CA ALA A 242 1.34 -13.84 15.55
C ALA A 242 2.75 -13.98 14.98
N ASP A 243 2.90 -14.56 13.78
CA ASP A 243 4.20 -14.72 13.12
C ASP A 243 4.77 -13.38 12.67
N VAL A 244 3.95 -12.48 12.11
CA VAL A 244 4.35 -11.10 11.80
C VAL A 244 4.86 -10.39 13.06
N LEU A 245 4.16 -10.53 14.18
CA LEU A 245 4.51 -9.86 15.43
C LEU A 245 5.74 -10.44 16.11
N LYS A 246 6.02 -11.73 15.95
CA LYS A 246 7.27 -12.33 16.44
C LYS A 246 8.47 -11.77 15.70
N ALA A 247 8.34 -11.57 14.38
CA ALA A 247 9.40 -11.00 13.56
C ALA A 247 9.69 -9.52 13.91
N ASP A 248 8.69 -8.79 14.45
CA ASP A 248 8.79 -7.38 14.82
C ASP A 248 9.21 -7.17 16.30
N ARG A 249 9.12 -8.19 17.14
CA ARG A 249 9.49 -8.09 18.57
C ARG A 249 10.99 -8.24 18.77
N ALA A 250 11.70 -7.11 18.84
CA ALA A 250 12.88 -7.04 19.69
C ALA A 250 12.38 -6.95 21.17
N ASP A 251 12.64 -8.00 21.93
CA ASP A 251 12.18 -8.13 23.31
C ASP A 251 13.01 -7.22 24.23
N ASP A 252 12.45 -6.11 24.72
CA ASP A 252 13.03 -5.30 25.78
C ASP A 252 11.95 -4.56 26.56
N ARG A 253 11.26 -5.27 27.47
CA ARG A 253 10.43 -4.62 28.50
C ARG A 253 11.30 -4.34 29.71
N VAL A 254 11.52 -3.07 30.01
CA VAL A 254 12.08 -2.63 31.30
C VAL A 254 10.99 -1.84 32.04
N ASP A 255 10.58 -2.36 33.18
CA ASP A 255 9.77 -1.60 34.16
C ASP A 255 10.73 -0.64 34.89
N ALA A 256 10.41 0.66 34.84
CA ALA A 256 11.11 1.66 35.63
C ALA A 256 10.14 2.35 36.57
N ASP A 257 10.43 2.26 37.87
CA ASP A 257 9.64 2.88 38.95
C ASP A 257 10.03 4.34 39.24
N GLU A 258 11.13 4.86 38.63
CA GLU A 258 11.59 6.24 38.82
C GLU A 258 11.79 6.98 37.51
N LEU A 259 11.43 8.28 37.52
CA LEU A 259 11.60 9.22 36.42
C LEU A 259 13.08 9.55 36.24
N PRO A 260 13.76 9.18 35.13
CA PRO A 260 15.16 9.55 34.95
C PRO A 260 15.29 11.06 34.70
N VAL A 261 16.36 11.65 35.20
CA VAL A 261 16.75 13.02 34.83
C VAL A 261 17.14 13.03 33.36
N LEU A 262 16.43 13.83 32.54
CA LEU A 262 16.68 13.89 31.11
C LEU A 262 18.08 14.47 30.80
N LYS A 263 18.83 13.75 30.00
CA LYS A 263 20.09 14.23 29.39
C LYS A 263 19.75 14.96 28.11
N MET A 264 19.68 16.28 28.20
CA MET A 264 19.39 17.13 27.03
C MET A 264 20.69 17.60 26.35
N PRO A 265 20.68 17.83 25.02
CA PRO A 265 21.76 18.58 24.39
C PRO A 265 21.85 19.99 24.99
N SER A 266 23.01 20.66 24.87
CA SER A 266 23.08 22.08 25.22
C SER A 266 22.35 22.95 24.18
N ARG A 267 22.10 24.22 24.53
CA ARG A 267 21.49 25.16 23.57
C ARG A 267 22.37 25.33 22.33
N GLU A 268 23.69 25.40 22.54
CA GLU A 268 24.69 25.53 21.48
C GLU A 268 24.72 24.29 20.57
N GLU A 269 24.52 23.09 21.11
CA GLU A 269 24.38 21.87 20.31
C GLU A 269 23.12 21.93 19.43
N ILE A 270 21.98 22.38 19.97
CA ILE A 270 20.75 22.56 19.19
C ILE A 270 20.94 23.64 18.10
N GLU A 271 21.56 24.79 18.42
CA GLU A 271 21.86 25.83 17.41
C GLU A 271 22.75 25.28 16.28
N ALA A 272 23.76 24.48 16.62
CA ALA A 272 24.65 23.87 15.65
C ALA A 272 23.95 22.91 14.68
N ASP A 273 22.86 22.28 15.10
CA ASP A 273 22.05 21.40 14.24
C ASP A 273 21.38 22.17 13.08
N TYR A 274 21.15 23.47 13.24
CA TYR A 274 20.58 24.34 12.20
C TYR A 274 21.63 25.19 11.46
N ALA A 275 22.89 25.12 11.87
CA ALA A 275 23.97 25.85 11.20
C ALA A 275 24.33 25.21 9.83
N PRO A 276 25.05 25.92 8.96
CA PRO A 276 25.64 25.34 7.75
C PRO A 276 26.48 24.09 8.07
N GLY A 277 26.18 22.95 7.42
CA GLY A 277 26.78 21.65 7.72
C GLY A 277 26.18 20.92 8.93
N GLY A 278 25.26 21.54 9.66
CA GLY A 278 24.50 20.91 10.75
C GLY A 278 23.50 19.87 10.29
N LEU A 279 22.76 19.29 11.22
CA LEU A 279 21.81 18.18 11.00
C LEU A 279 20.78 18.54 9.92
N VAL A 280 20.11 19.68 10.04
CA VAL A 280 19.03 20.12 9.13
C VAL A 280 19.58 20.43 7.74
N ASN A 281 20.77 21.02 7.64
CA ASN A 281 21.42 21.29 6.35
C ASN A 281 21.81 19.99 5.62
N ARG A 282 22.21 18.94 6.33
CA ARG A 282 22.47 17.62 5.72
C ARG A 282 21.20 16.95 5.22
N MET A 283 20.06 17.14 5.90
CA MET A 283 18.76 16.63 5.43
C MET A 283 18.25 17.35 4.18
N TYR A 284 18.54 18.63 4.06
CA TYR A 284 18.06 19.51 2.99
C TYR A 284 19.20 20.35 2.44
N PRO A 285 19.88 19.94 1.36
CA PRO A 285 21.06 20.63 0.83
C PRO A 285 20.82 22.11 0.45
N THR A 286 19.58 22.49 0.15
CA THR A 286 19.17 23.87 -0.16
C THR A 286 18.68 24.64 1.07
N TYR A 287 18.85 24.08 2.27
CA TYR A 287 18.44 24.71 3.51
C TYR A 287 19.25 25.95 3.81
N GLU A 288 18.56 27.03 4.15
CA GLU A 288 19.14 28.26 4.69
C GLU A 288 18.70 28.42 6.16
N PRO A 289 19.60 28.67 7.10
CA PRO A 289 19.26 28.92 8.49
C PRO A 289 18.29 30.10 8.63
N ARG A 290 17.30 29.96 9.51
CA ARG A 290 16.27 30.96 9.80
C ARG A 290 16.22 31.20 11.30
N ASP A 291 16.40 32.43 11.71
CA ASP A 291 16.45 32.80 13.14
C ASP A 291 15.15 32.43 13.88
N GLU A 292 14.00 32.53 13.22
CA GLU A 292 12.71 32.17 13.83
C GLU A 292 12.59 30.64 14.04
N GLN A 293 13.16 29.82 13.13
CA GLN A 293 13.20 28.38 13.28
C GLN A 293 14.07 27.96 14.45
N ILE A 294 15.27 28.56 14.55
CA ILE A 294 16.21 28.32 15.63
C ILE A 294 15.61 28.76 16.96
N ALA A 295 15.04 29.97 17.04
CA ALA A 295 14.36 30.45 18.22
C ALA A 295 13.24 29.51 18.70
N MET A 296 12.42 29.00 17.78
CA MET A 296 11.39 28.02 18.10
C MET A 296 12.01 26.71 18.62
N ALA A 297 13.09 26.23 18.03
CA ALA A 297 13.76 24.99 18.47
C ALA A 297 14.32 25.13 19.90
N LEU A 298 14.89 26.28 20.22
CA LEU A 298 15.40 26.58 21.55
C LEU A 298 14.28 26.69 22.59
N GLU A 299 13.13 27.28 22.25
CA GLU A 299 11.96 27.30 23.15
C GLU A 299 11.44 25.88 23.42
N VAL A 300 11.42 25.01 22.42
CA VAL A 300 11.07 23.57 22.59
C VAL A 300 12.10 22.87 23.48
N HIS A 301 13.38 23.10 23.25
CA HIS A 301 14.46 22.57 24.07
C HIS A 301 14.31 23.01 25.54
N ASP A 302 14.13 24.30 25.79
CA ASP A 302 13.98 24.84 27.14
C ASP A 302 12.75 24.29 27.86
N ALA A 303 11.64 24.09 27.12
CA ALA A 303 10.45 23.45 27.67
C ALA A 303 10.73 22.00 28.14
N LEU A 304 11.54 21.26 27.37
CA LEU A 304 11.97 19.89 27.73
C LEU A 304 12.88 19.89 28.97
N VAL A 305 13.87 20.80 29.00
CA VAL A 305 14.81 20.90 30.13
C VAL A 305 14.12 21.29 31.42
N THR A 306 13.19 22.26 31.33
CA THR A 306 12.53 22.81 32.53
C THR A 306 11.25 22.06 32.92
N GLY A 307 10.78 21.13 32.08
CA GLY A 307 9.49 20.43 32.28
C GLY A 307 8.28 21.37 32.23
N THR A 308 8.38 22.51 31.54
CA THR A 308 7.32 23.54 31.51
C THR A 308 6.47 23.43 30.25
N HIS A 309 5.20 23.84 30.36
CA HIS A 309 4.31 23.95 29.20
C HIS A 309 4.60 25.26 28.46
N ARG A 310 4.67 25.17 27.11
CA ARG A 310 4.86 26.33 26.22
C ARG A 310 3.76 26.36 25.16
N VAL A 311 3.34 27.57 24.80
CA VAL A 311 2.53 27.84 23.61
C VAL A 311 3.39 28.65 22.67
N ILE A 312 3.68 28.11 21.50
CA ILE A 312 4.58 28.73 20.50
C ILE A 312 3.76 28.98 19.24
N GLU A 313 3.69 30.21 18.81
CA GLU A 313 3.09 30.62 17.56
C GLU A 313 4.19 30.95 16.54
N ALA A 314 4.13 30.36 15.36
CA ALA A 314 5.07 30.63 14.29
C ALA A 314 4.34 30.67 12.93
N GLY A 315 4.76 31.60 12.06
CA GLY A 315 4.19 31.80 10.73
C GLY A 315 4.32 30.58 9.80
N THR A 316 3.63 30.60 8.68
CA THR A 316 3.81 29.59 7.62
C THR A 316 5.19 29.76 6.97
N GLY A 317 5.84 28.64 6.61
CA GLY A 317 7.16 28.68 5.95
C GLY A 317 8.38 28.77 6.88
N VAL A 318 8.21 28.96 8.18
CA VAL A 318 9.32 29.01 9.16
C VAL A 318 10.07 27.68 9.32
N GLY A 319 9.47 26.55 8.88
CA GLY A 319 10.09 25.24 9.09
C GLY A 319 9.76 24.63 10.45
N LYS A 320 8.54 24.84 10.95
CA LYS A 320 8.05 24.40 12.27
C LYS A 320 8.33 22.93 12.55
N SER A 321 8.14 22.05 11.56
CA SER A 321 8.33 20.60 11.74
C SER A 321 9.73 20.28 12.26
N MET A 322 10.77 20.78 11.61
CA MET A 322 12.14 20.57 12.08
C MET A 322 12.42 21.25 13.41
N ALA A 323 11.85 22.43 13.65
CA ALA A 323 12.07 23.16 14.89
C ALA A 323 11.65 22.38 16.15
N TYR A 324 10.64 21.52 16.08
CA TYR A 324 10.30 20.64 17.21
C TYR A 324 10.85 19.23 17.07
N LEU A 325 11.01 18.68 15.85
CA LEU A 325 11.48 17.32 15.66
C LEU A 325 12.92 17.14 16.14
N VAL A 326 13.81 18.08 15.87
CA VAL A 326 15.24 17.95 16.24
C VAL A 326 15.39 17.86 17.77
N PRO A 327 14.91 18.81 18.59
CA PRO A 327 15.01 18.68 20.05
C PRO A 327 14.31 17.42 20.59
N PHE A 328 13.19 16.99 20.02
CA PHE A 328 12.49 15.78 20.44
C PHE A 328 13.25 14.50 20.09
N ALA A 329 13.84 14.43 18.90
CA ALA A 329 14.64 13.29 18.48
C ALA A 329 15.89 13.15 19.33
N GLU A 330 16.57 14.27 19.64
CA GLU A 330 17.73 14.26 20.53
C GLU A 330 17.35 13.85 21.97
N ALA A 331 16.23 14.35 22.49
CA ALA A 331 15.73 13.93 23.80
C ALA A 331 15.41 12.42 23.82
N ALA A 332 14.70 11.94 22.82
CA ALA A 332 14.33 10.54 22.69
C ALA A 332 15.58 9.64 22.62
N ARG A 333 16.54 9.99 21.75
CA ARG A 333 17.76 9.23 21.51
C ARG A 333 18.68 9.18 22.73
N ARG A 334 18.96 10.33 23.37
CA ARG A 334 19.88 10.42 24.49
C ARG A 334 19.37 9.75 25.77
N ASN A 335 18.06 9.66 25.92
CA ASN A 335 17.44 9.12 27.13
C ASN A 335 16.74 7.78 26.92
N ASN A 336 16.69 7.27 25.70
CA ASN A 336 15.94 6.06 25.34
C ASN A 336 14.47 6.14 25.78
N ILE A 337 13.82 7.29 25.52
CA ILE A 337 12.42 7.56 25.87
C ILE A 337 11.56 7.71 24.62
N THR A 338 10.24 7.57 24.81
CA THR A 338 9.27 7.85 23.74
C THR A 338 8.75 9.28 23.86
N VAL A 339 8.78 10.03 22.76
CA VAL A 339 8.18 11.35 22.64
C VAL A 339 6.95 11.26 21.73
N GLY A 340 5.80 11.78 22.23
CA GLY A 340 4.56 11.79 21.47
C GLY A 340 4.33 13.16 20.80
N ILE A 341 4.07 13.16 19.49
CA ILE A 341 3.73 14.34 18.71
C ILE A 341 2.28 14.20 18.24
N ALA A 342 1.38 15.06 18.72
CA ALA A 342 -0.01 15.08 18.28
C ALA A 342 -0.17 16.11 17.16
N THR A 343 -0.69 15.67 16.02
CA THR A 343 -0.97 16.53 14.87
C THR A 343 -2.47 16.79 14.72
N LYS A 344 -2.84 17.93 14.11
CA LYS A 344 -4.23 18.26 13.86
C LYS A 344 -4.86 17.42 12.75
N SER A 345 -4.06 16.94 11.79
CA SER A 345 -4.55 16.19 10.62
C SER A 345 -3.68 14.97 10.34
N ASN A 346 -4.30 13.94 9.70
CA ASN A 346 -3.57 12.76 9.24
C ASN A 346 -2.53 13.14 8.18
N ASN A 347 -2.82 14.11 7.30
CA ASN A 347 -1.85 14.54 6.28
C ASN A 347 -0.55 15.05 6.89
N LEU A 348 -0.62 15.79 8.00
CA LEU A 348 0.59 16.23 8.70
C LEU A 348 1.29 15.04 9.39
N ALA A 349 0.53 14.11 9.97
CA ALA A 349 1.10 12.90 10.52
C ALA A 349 1.82 12.07 9.45
N ASP A 350 1.21 11.91 8.28
CA ASP A 350 1.78 11.17 7.15
C ASP A 350 3.02 11.89 6.58
N GLN A 351 3.01 13.23 6.50
CA GLN A 351 4.20 14.01 6.13
C GLN A 351 5.36 13.74 7.10
N LEU A 352 5.11 13.76 8.40
CA LEU A 352 6.14 13.46 9.40
C LEU A 352 6.66 12.03 9.25
N MET A 353 5.76 11.06 9.10
CA MET A 353 6.10 9.63 9.04
C MET A 353 6.86 9.23 7.79
N TYR A 354 6.49 9.76 6.63
CA TYR A 354 7.00 9.28 5.34
C TYR A 354 8.05 10.21 4.71
N HIS A 355 8.20 11.44 5.22
CA HIS A 355 9.13 12.40 4.64
C HIS A 355 10.14 12.96 5.64
N GLU A 356 9.71 13.37 6.83
CA GLU A 356 10.59 14.10 7.76
C GLU A 356 11.37 13.16 8.68
N LEU A 357 10.67 12.22 9.34
CA LEU A 357 11.29 11.31 10.29
C LEU A 357 12.28 10.32 9.66
N PRO A 358 12.04 9.75 8.46
CA PRO A 358 13.03 8.91 7.79
C PRO A 358 14.36 9.66 7.55
N LYS A 359 14.29 10.87 7.00
CA LYS A 359 15.48 11.70 6.76
C LYS A 359 16.23 12.06 8.04
N LEU A 360 15.46 12.37 9.11
CA LEU A 360 16.03 12.68 10.40
C LEU A 360 16.74 11.43 11.02
N ALA A 361 16.10 10.26 10.93
CA ALA A 361 16.68 9.01 11.42
C ALA A 361 17.98 8.64 10.70
N GLU A 362 18.04 8.85 9.39
CA GLU A 362 19.24 8.66 8.58
C GLU A 362 20.43 9.50 9.10
N GLN A 363 20.18 10.77 9.40
CA GLN A 363 21.22 11.70 9.88
C GLN A 363 21.63 11.48 11.34
N LEU A 364 20.81 10.79 12.12
CA LEU A 364 21.08 10.46 13.53
C LEU A 364 21.77 9.10 13.73
N ASN A 365 22.46 8.58 12.71
CA ASN A 365 23.24 7.34 12.76
C ASN A 365 22.43 6.13 13.27
N GLY A 366 21.20 5.97 12.79
CA GLY A 366 20.38 4.78 13.04
C GLY A 366 19.80 4.67 14.45
N GLY A 367 19.83 5.73 15.23
CA GLY A 367 19.38 5.71 16.63
C GLY A 367 17.92 6.09 16.87
N LEU A 368 17.08 6.25 15.82
CA LEU A 368 15.70 6.74 15.95
C LEU A 368 14.71 5.74 15.35
N SER A 369 13.78 5.23 16.16
CA SER A 369 12.61 4.49 15.70
C SER A 369 11.36 5.33 15.89
N PHE A 370 10.40 5.20 14.98
CA PHE A 370 9.18 6.01 14.99
C PHE A 370 8.00 5.21 14.45
N CYS A 371 6.78 5.54 14.91
CA CYS A 371 5.54 4.97 14.41
C CYS A 371 4.41 6.00 14.48
N ALA A 372 3.42 5.87 13.60
CA ALA A 372 2.19 6.64 13.69
C ALA A 372 1.12 5.89 14.48
N LEU A 373 0.31 6.64 15.24
CA LEU A 373 -0.87 6.13 15.90
C LEU A 373 -2.09 6.94 15.46
N LYS A 374 -2.97 6.30 14.71
CA LYS A 374 -4.22 6.87 14.21
C LYS A 374 -5.44 6.39 15.02
N GLY A 375 -6.64 6.86 14.69
CA GLY A 375 -7.88 6.37 15.28
C GLY A 375 -8.18 4.90 14.96
N TYR A 376 -9.12 4.29 15.68
CA TYR A 376 -9.50 2.88 15.49
C TYR A 376 -10.01 2.56 14.08
N ASP A 377 -10.58 3.55 13.41
CA ASP A 377 -11.13 3.49 12.05
C ASP A 377 -10.06 3.48 10.95
N HIS A 378 -8.79 3.67 11.32
CA HIS A 378 -7.65 3.55 10.41
C HIS A 378 -7.04 2.13 10.41
N TYR A 379 -7.47 1.25 11.32
CA TYR A 379 -6.92 -0.10 11.46
C TYR A 379 -7.98 -1.17 11.23
N PRO A 380 -7.60 -2.33 10.65
CA PRO A 380 -8.53 -3.43 10.43
C PRO A 380 -8.98 -4.06 11.74
N CYS A 381 -10.27 -4.31 11.87
CA CYS A 381 -10.81 -5.12 12.94
C CYS A 381 -10.70 -6.61 12.57
N LEU A 382 -9.70 -7.31 13.10
CA LEU A 382 -9.45 -8.71 12.77
C LEU A 382 -10.66 -9.60 13.04
N ARG A 383 -11.48 -9.29 14.04
CA ARG A 383 -12.72 -10.02 14.32
C ARG A 383 -13.76 -9.86 13.22
N LYS A 384 -13.93 -8.64 12.69
CA LYS A 384 -14.83 -8.39 11.55
C LYS A 384 -14.29 -9.07 10.29
N LEU A 385 -12.99 -8.91 10.03
CA LEU A 385 -12.30 -9.49 8.88
C LEU A 385 -12.42 -11.03 8.88
N GLU A 386 -12.19 -11.69 10.01
CA GLU A 386 -12.35 -13.15 10.15
C GLU A 386 -13.78 -13.59 9.85
N ARG A 387 -14.78 -12.89 10.35
CA ARG A 387 -16.19 -13.22 10.12
C ARG A 387 -16.59 -13.04 8.65
N MET A 388 -16.12 -11.95 8.00
CA MET A 388 -16.38 -11.72 6.59
C MET A 388 -15.72 -12.79 5.72
N SER A 389 -14.46 -13.11 5.97
CA SER A 389 -13.73 -14.13 5.21
C SER A 389 -14.30 -15.55 5.39
N ARG A 390 -15.09 -15.79 6.45
CA ARG A 390 -15.81 -17.06 6.67
C ARG A 390 -17.25 -17.07 6.10
N GLY A 391 -17.65 -16.00 5.42
CA GLY A 391 -19.05 -15.88 4.96
C GLY A 391 -20.08 -15.77 6.08
N GLN A 392 -19.67 -15.38 7.31
CA GLN A 392 -20.55 -15.27 8.48
C GLN A 392 -21.27 -13.92 8.59
N VAL A 393 -21.05 -13.03 7.65
CA VAL A 393 -21.66 -11.70 7.57
C VAL A 393 -22.21 -11.53 6.16
N GLU A 394 -23.46 -11.17 6.04
CA GLU A 394 -24.05 -10.84 4.75
C GLU A 394 -23.41 -9.58 4.17
N ILE A 395 -23.07 -9.60 2.88
CA ILE A 395 -22.50 -8.44 2.19
C ILE A 395 -23.66 -7.53 1.79
N THR A 396 -23.91 -6.52 2.61
CA THR A 396 -24.94 -5.50 2.35
C THR A 396 -24.33 -4.28 1.70
N THR A 397 -24.10 -4.33 0.39
CA THR A 397 -23.60 -3.17 -0.36
C THR A 397 -24.63 -2.73 -1.41
N LYS A 398 -24.71 -1.42 -1.67
CA LYS A 398 -25.45 -0.85 -2.81
C LYS A 398 -24.65 -0.93 -4.11
N ARG A 399 -23.45 -1.47 -4.08
CA ARG A 399 -22.49 -1.60 -5.18
C ARG A 399 -22.22 -3.08 -5.43
N ASP A 400 -21.24 -3.36 -6.31
CA ASP A 400 -20.86 -4.73 -6.62
C ASP A 400 -20.31 -5.45 -5.37
N PRO A 401 -20.91 -6.56 -4.94
CA PRO A 401 -20.39 -7.38 -3.84
C PRO A 401 -18.95 -7.88 -4.07
N ALA A 402 -18.51 -8.08 -5.32
CA ALA A 402 -17.17 -8.50 -5.68
C ALA A 402 -16.09 -7.49 -5.23
N ASP A 403 -16.41 -6.18 -5.23
CA ASP A 403 -15.50 -5.15 -4.69
C ASP A 403 -15.22 -5.37 -3.20
N THR A 404 -16.23 -5.80 -2.44
CA THR A 404 -16.09 -6.12 -1.02
C THR A 404 -15.22 -7.35 -0.82
N LEU A 405 -15.40 -8.42 -1.61
CA LEU A 405 -14.54 -9.61 -1.56
C LEU A 405 -13.09 -9.26 -1.88
N THR A 406 -12.87 -8.42 -2.90
CA THR A 406 -11.53 -7.95 -3.27
C THR A 406 -10.88 -7.16 -2.13
N ALA A 407 -11.63 -6.28 -1.46
CA ALA A 407 -11.13 -5.54 -0.30
C ALA A 407 -10.81 -6.47 0.88
N VAL A 408 -11.65 -7.48 1.16
CA VAL A 408 -11.34 -8.52 2.16
C VAL A 408 -10.04 -9.22 1.82
N ALA A 409 -9.83 -9.65 0.58
CA ALA A 409 -8.63 -10.34 0.16
C ALA A 409 -7.37 -9.47 0.33
N VAL A 410 -7.43 -8.20 -0.10
CA VAL A 410 -6.33 -7.23 0.09
C VAL A 410 -6.00 -7.07 1.57
N ILE A 411 -7.02 -6.85 2.41
CA ILE A 411 -6.78 -6.63 3.86
C ILE A 411 -6.28 -7.91 4.52
N MET A 412 -6.79 -9.10 4.14
CA MET A 412 -6.31 -10.39 4.65
C MET A 412 -4.82 -10.61 4.35
N ALA A 413 -4.41 -10.37 3.11
CA ALA A 413 -3.00 -10.47 2.71
C ALA A 413 -2.14 -9.42 3.43
N TYR A 414 -2.64 -8.19 3.52
CA TYR A 414 -1.95 -7.09 4.18
C TYR A 414 -1.66 -7.35 5.66
N VAL A 415 -2.64 -7.81 6.43
CA VAL A 415 -2.45 -8.08 7.87
C VAL A 415 -1.48 -9.23 8.14
N CYS A 416 -1.22 -10.07 7.13
CA CYS A 416 -0.22 -11.12 7.17
C CYS A 416 1.20 -10.63 6.80
N GLN A 417 1.34 -9.39 6.32
CA GLN A 417 2.60 -8.83 5.84
C GLN A 417 2.92 -7.45 6.44
N SER A 418 2.10 -6.92 7.33
CA SER A 418 2.25 -5.59 7.90
C SER A 418 2.37 -5.63 9.42
N ALA A 419 3.39 -5.00 9.98
CA ALA A 419 3.52 -4.80 11.42
C ALA A 419 2.60 -3.68 11.91
N ASP A 420 2.49 -2.58 11.19
CA ASP A 420 1.78 -1.35 11.55
C ASP A 420 0.25 -1.39 11.34
N GLY A 421 -0.23 -2.07 10.29
CA GLY A 421 -1.64 -2.28 10.01
C GLY A 421 -2.43 -1.03 9.58
N ASP A 422 -1.78 0.02 9.12
CA ASP A 422 -2.44 1.24 8.66
C ASP A 422 -3.15 1.03 7.33
N LEU A 423 -4.49 1.05 7.34
CA LEU A 423 -5.32 0.88 6.14
C LEU A 423 -5.22 2.04 5.14
N ASP A 424 -4.72 3.20 5.56
CA ASP A 424 -4.57 4.34 4.65
C ASP A 424 -3.40 4.13 3.68
N SER A 425 -2.47 3.24 4.01
CA SER A 425 -1.38 2.83 3.11
C SER A 425 -1.83 1.91 1.98
N LEU A 426 -3.08 1.38 2.04
CA LEU A 426 -3.61 0.45 1.05
C LEU A 426 -4.31 1.18 -0.09
N GLY A 427 -4.05 0.75 -1.32
CA GLY A 427 -4.72 1.22 -2.51
C GLY A 427 -6.18 0.77 -2.69
N ILE A 428 -6.93 0.57 -1.60
CA ILE A 428 -8.34 0.17 -1.65
C ILE A 428 -9.21 1.34 -2.13
N ARG A 429 -10.09 1.06 -3.08
CA ARG A 429 -11.10 2.04 -3.54
C ARG A 429 -12.24 2.14 -2.51
N TRP A 430 -12.01 2.89 -1.41
CA TRP A 430 -13.00 3.08 -0.34
C TRP A 430 -14.35 3.66 -0.81
N ARG A 431 -14.42 4.20 -2.05
CA ARG A 431 -15.70 4.62 -2.65
C ARG A 431 -16.56 3.43 -3.06
N SER A 432 -15.97 2.26 -3.29
CA SER A 432 -16.66 1.04 -3.73
C SER A 432 -17.07 0.14 -2.57
N VAL A 433 -16.44 0.29 -1.39
CA VAL A 433 -16.68 -0.54 -0.21
C VAL A 433 -16.97 0.29 1.02
N ASN A 434 -17.65 -0.30 2.00
CA ASN A 434 -17.98 0.39 3.24
C ASN A 434 -16.88 0.17 4.28
N ARG A 435 -16.02 1.16 4.50
CA ARG A 435 -14.89 1.08 5.43
C ARG A 435 -15.26 0.62 6.86
N PRO A 436 -16.39 1.04 7.48
CA PRO A 436 -16.85 0.53 8.76
C PRO A 436 -17.03 -0.99 8.85
N ASP A 437 -17.22 -1.71 7.73
CA ASP A 437 -17.34 -3.17 7.74
C ASP A 437 -16.01 -3.84 8.10
N PHE A 438 -14.89 -3.17 7.84
CA PHE A 438 -13.53 -3.66 8.09
C PHE A 438 -12.90 -3.08 9.37
N THR A 439 -13.41 -1.97 9.88
CA THR A 439 -12.85 -1.22 11.01
C THR A 439 -13.78 -1.26 12.22
N THR A 440 -13.38 -0.68 13.33
CA THR A 440 -14.23 -0.59 14.51
C THR A 440 -14.08 0.78 15.17
N ALA A 441 -15.14 1.24 15.81
CA ALA A 441 -15.05 2.40 16.70
C ALA A 441 -14.59 1.97 18.11
N SER A 442 -14.02 2.92 18.86
CA SER A 442 -13.57 2.66 20.25
C SER A 442 -14.67 2.11 21.16
N ARG A 443 -15.93 2.47 20.91
CA ARG A 443 -17.11 2.01 21.68
C ARG A 443 -17.53 0.58 21.33
N GLU A 444 -17.27 0.15 20.09
CA GLU A 444 -17.66 -1.17 19.54
C GLU A 444 -16.60 -2.25 19.78
N CYS A 445 -15.37 -1.84 20.07
CA CYS A 445 -14.26 -2.75 20.25
C CYS A 445 -14.45 -3.61 21.51
N ALA A 446 -14.46 -4.93 21.35
CA ALA A 446 -14.60 -5.89 22.46
C ALA A 446 -13.39 -5.93 23.42
N ARG A 447 -12.31 -5.23 23.09
CA ARG A 447 -11.10 -5.09 23.92
C ARG A 447 -10.57 -6.45 24.41
N ARG A 448 -10.45 -6.66 25.73
CA ARG A 448 -9.95 -7.91 26.36
C ARG A 448 -10.79 -9.15 26.04
N LEU A 449 -12.07 -8.97 25.68
CA LEU A 449 -12.96 -10.06 25.25
C LEU A 449 -12.81 -10.42 23.77
N CYS A 450 -11.99 -9.68 23.01
CA CYS A 450 -11.71 -9.98 21.62
C CYS A 450 -10.72 -11.16 21.52
N PRO A 451 -11.00 -12.21 20.73
CA PRO A 451 -10.08 -13.34 20.55
C PRO A 451 -8.73 -12.91 19.95
N PHE A 452 -8.68 -11.73 19.34
CA PHE A 452 -7.47 -11.15 18.77
C PHE A 452 -6.78 -10.12 19.69
N SER A 453 -7.19 -9.97 20.95
CA SER A 453 -6.69 -8.92 21.85
C SER A 453 -5.19 -9.02 22.14
N LEU A 454 -4.63 -10.24 22.17
CA LEU A 454 -3.21 -10.50 22.44
C LEU A 454 -2.31 -10.38 21.21
N ILE A 455 -2.90 -10.48 20.01
CA ILE A 455 -2.19 -10.46 18.72
C ILE A 455 -2.52 -9.23 17.90
N ASN A 456 -3.36 -8.36 18.43
CA ASN A 456 -3.69 -7.08 17.81
C ASN A 456 -2.81 -5.99 18.44
N VAL A 457 -1.60 -5.81 17.88
CA VAL A 457 -0.64 -4.76 18.32
C VAL A 457 -1.27 -3.39 18.29
N TRP A 458 -2.16 -3.14 17.32
CA TRP A 458 -2.82 -1.84 17.19
C TRP A 458 -3.69 -1.52 18.42
N SER A 459 -4.37 -2.51 18.99
CA SER A 459 -5.11 -2.34 20.25
C SER A 459 -4.17 -2.27 21.47
N THR A 460 -2.99 -2.88 21.39
CA THR A 460 -1.99 -2.85 22.47
C THR A 460 -1.27 -1.52 22.51
N VAL A 461 -0.90 -0.97 21.36
CA VAL A 461 -0.35 0.40 21.24
C VAL A 461 -1.38 1.43 21.74
N LEU A 462 -2.64 1.31 21.32
CA LEU A 462 -3.75 2.09 21.88
C LEU A 462 -3.94 1.89 23.38
N ALA A 463 -3.66 0.70 23.93
CA ALA A 463 -3.73 0.45 25.37
C ALA A 463 -2.54 1.01 26.15
N VAL A 464 -1.34 1.05 25.57
CA VAL A 464 -0.18 1.77 26.16
C VAL A 464 -0.46 3.26 26.21
N VAL A 465 -0.97 3.84 25.12
CA VAL A 465 -1.42 5.24 25.09
C VAL A 465 -2.57 5.50 26.08
N ARG A 466 -3.43 4.52 26.40
CA ARG A 466 -4.51 4.64 27.42
C ARG A 466 -4.03 4.63 28.85
N ARG A 467 -2.83 4.17 29.16
CA ARG A 467 -2.22 4.34 30.50
C ARG A 467 -1.69 5.76 30.72
N MET A 468 -1.72 6.60 29.68
CA MET A 468 -1.47 8.04 29.78
C MET A 468 -2.64 8.74 30.49
N PRO A 469 -2.41 9.92 31.11
CA PRO A 469 -3.41 10.65 31.88
C PRO A 469 -4.73 10.87 31.14
N MET A 470 -5.85 10.98 31.89
CA MET A 470 -7.25 11.02 31.40
C MET A 470 -7.60 12.05 30.34
N TRP A 471 -6.70 12.96 29.97
CA TRP A 471 -6.89 14.03 28.99
C TRP A 471 -6.43 13.70 27.57
N TRP A 472 -5.97 12.45 27.32
CA TRP A 472 -5.66 11.97 25.96
C TRP A 472 -6.93 11.52 25.22
N SER A 473 -7.23 12.16 24.08
CA SER A 473 -8.29 11.71 23.16
C SER A 473 -7.70 10.82 22.05
N PRO A 474 -8.21 9.58 21.87
CA PRO A 474 -7.75 8.69 20.79
C PRO A 474 -8.21 9.13 19.38
N THR A 475 -8.87 10.27 19.25
CA THR A 475 -9.34 10.82 17.97
C THR A 475 -8.34 11.79 17.32
N ILE A 476 -7.21 12.08 18.00
CA ILE A 476 -6.18 12.98 17.47
C ILE A 476 -5.08 12.12 16.83
N PRO A 477 -4.74 12.30 15.55
CA PRO A 477 -3.59 11.65 14.93
C PRO A 477 -2.30 11.96 15.69
N CYS A 478 -1.47 10.94 15.86
CA CYS A 478 -0.24 11.06 16.64
C CYS A 478 0.91 10.31 15.95
N CYS A 479 2.04 10.97 15.77
CA CYS A 479 3.32 10.35 15.48
C CYS A 479 4.13 10.25 16.77
N SER A 480 4.80 9.13 17.02
CA SER A 480 5.70 8.98 18.14
C SER A 480 7.12 8.76 17.64
N VAL A 481 8.08 9.38 18.30
CA VAL A 481 9.51 9.24 18.05
C VAL A 481 10.11 8.49 19.24
N THR A 482 10.72 7.34 18.99
CA THR A 482 11.33 6.52 20.05
C THR A 482 12.75 6.13 19.69
N SER A 483 13.62 6.09 20.69
CA SER A 483 14.85 5.32 20.63
C SER A 483 14.64 4.06 21.47
N ARG A 484 14.48 2.91 20.95
CA ARG A 484 14.17 1.61 21.60
C ARG A 484 13.54 1.72 23.01
N PRO A 485 12.36 1.19 23.27
CA PRO A 485 11.61 1.47 24.50
C PRO A 485 12.26 0.84 25.73
N ARG A 486 12.97 1.64 26.48
CA ARG A 486 13.23 1.37 27.90
C ARG A 486 12.46 2.43 28.67
N ALA A 487 11.52 2.01 29.53
CA ALA A 487 10.76 2.84 30.46
C ALA A 487 9.83 3.94 29.86
N GLY A 488 8.56 3.87 30.19
CA GLY A 488 7.49 4.68 29.63
C GLY A 488 7.43 6.13 30.09
N PHE A 489 8.20 6.99 29.49
CA PHE A 489 7.94 8.43 29.47
C PHE A 489 7.30 8.80 28.14
N CYS A 490 6.18 9.47 28.21
CA CYS A 490 5.61 10.13 27.03
C CYS A 490 5.47 11.62 27.32
N LEU A 491 6.27 12.41 26.63
CA LEU A 491 6.09 13.86 26.56
C LEU A 491 5.10 14.16 25.44
N ARG A 492 4.05 14.92 25.72
CA ARG A 492 3.04 15.29 24.74
C ARG A 492 3.16 16.75 24.37
N PHE A 493 3.26 16.99 23.05
CA PHE A 493 3.09 18.32 22.48
C PHE A 493 1.89 18.31 21.53
N VAL A 494 1.03 19.29 21.64
CA VAL A 494 -0.09 19.52 20.73
C VAL A 494 0.29 20.67 19.82
N ILE A 495 0.36 20.37 18.52
CA ILE A 495 0.67 21.35 17.49
C ILE A 495 -0.65 21.73 16.81
N GLY A 496 -1.03 22.99 16.92
CA GLY A 496 -2.25 23.56 16.32
C GLY A 496 -2.10 23.92 14.85
#